data_25e525eff7947a88071cea6ecccd56d4
#
_entry.id   25e525eff7947a88071cea6ecccd56d4
#
_cell.length_a   1.000
_cell.length_b   1.000
_cell.length_c   1.000
_cell.angle_alpha   90.00
_cell.angle_beta   90.00
_cell.angle_gamma   90.00
#
_symmetry.space_group_name_H-M   'P 1'
#
loop_
_entity.id
_entity.type
_entity.pdbx_description
1 polymer ?
#
loop_
_entity_poly.entity_id
_entity_poly.type
_entity_poly.pdbx_seq_one_letter_code
_entity_poly.pdbx_strand_id
1 'polypeptide(L)'
;MIEPKNSDTTAAFRGIWPALLTPLNEDLSIDHSRFAEHCKSLIARGCPGVTPFGTTGEGPSFSVAERKEAIDQLIKNGIPASQIMVSTSCAALPETLELTRHAVNAGVHGCLMLPPFFLKGVSDQGIIDSYRYVIDGMGSDRPKLKLYLYHIPQVSGVSLSHHVIATLKKMYPTIILGIKDSACTTAHSVGLAEAFMKDLTVYVGFEPDLPEMGRRGSTGAISGLANFMPRVIHRLVTQPNAPTTPAERERIIKLLGLLEGYSLMPALKGIMAMLTSDKAWLRVRAPLVALTPEQFQALEKTITAFGIDTKSD
;
A
#
# COMPACT_ATOMS: atom_id res chain seq x y z
N MET A 1 24.50 -25.82 25.88
CA MET A 1 24.13 -25.50 24.49
C MET A 1 23.08 -24.41 24.57
N ILE A 2 23.43 -23.20 24.16
CA ILE A 2 22.56 -22.04 24.17
C ILE A 2 21.84 -22.08 22.82
N GLU A 3 20.53 -22.31 22.84
CA GLU A 3 19.70 -22.20 21.63
C GLU A 3 19.84 -20.82 21.02
N PRO A 4 19.97 -20.68 19.68
CA PRO A 4 20.01 -19.37 19.07
C PRO A 4 18.65 -18.71 19.25
N LYS A 5 18.65 -17.54 19.92
CA LYS A 5 17.48 -16.65 19.98
C LYS A 5 16.94 -16.41 18.58
N ASN A 6 15.65 -16.64 18.41
CA ASN A 6 14.85 -16.28 17.25
C ASN A 6 15.38 -15.02 16.56
N SER A 7 15.87 -15.15 15.35
CA SER A 7 16.20 -14.03 14.48
C SER A 7 14.93 -13.18 14.36
N ASP A 8 15.06 -11.92 14.74
CA ASP A 8 13.98 -10.92 14.74
C ASP A 8 13.40 -10.77 13.31
N THR A 9 12.47 -11.65 12.95
CA THR A 9 11.75 -11.61 11.66
C THR A 9 10.90 -10.35 11.53
N THR A 10 10.67 -9.62 12.64
CA THR A 10 9.92 -8.37 12.65
C THR A 10 10.74 -7.18 12.13
N ALA A 11 12.06 -7.24 12.17
CA ALA A 11 12.92 -6.14 11.70
C ALA A 11 12.83 -5.90 10.19
N ALA A 12 12.56 -6.94 9.40
CA ALA A 12 12.43 -6.86 7.94
C ALA A 12 11.14 -6.15 7.46
N PHE A 13 10.19 -5.90 8.37
CA PHE A 13 8.87 -5.37 8.04
C PHE A 13 8.65 -3.92 8.50
N ARG A 14 9.73 -3.20 8.78
CA ARG A 14 9.68 -1.80 9.24
C ARG A 14 9.77 -0.84 8.06
N GLY A 15 9.28 0.38 8.26
CA GLY A 15 9.46 1.49 7.32
C GLY A 15 8.26 1.78 6.44
N ILE A 16 8.47 2.66 5.49
CA ILE A 16 7.42 3.19 4.64
C ILE A 16 7.40 2.45 3.30
N TRP A 17 6.26 1.84 3.01
CA TRP A 17 5.99 1.16 1.75
C TRP A 17 5.05 2.05 0.92
N PRO A 18 5.55 2.78 -0.08
CA PRO A 18 4.68 3.56 -0.95
C PRO A 18 3.61 2.69 -1.59
N ALA A 19 2.32 3.08 -1.43
CA ALA A 19 1.23 2.54 -2.23
C ALA A 19 1.44 3.09 -3.65
N LEU A 20 2.15 2.33 -4.47
CA LEU A 20 2.82 2.79 -5.68
C LEU A 20 1.82 3.22 -6.75
N LEU A 21 2.01 4.41 -7.32
CA LEU A 21 1.28 4.87 -8.50
C LEU A 21 1.77 4.11 -9.74
N THR A 22 0.85 3.76 -10.65
CA THR A 22 1.16 3.03 -11.88
C THR A 22 1.22 3.98 -13.08
N PRO A 23 2.39 4.25 -13.66
CA PRO A 23 2.53 5.09 -14.85
C PRO A 23 2.07 4.35 -16.10
N LEU A 24 1.50 5.09 -17.06
CA LEU A 24 0.92 4.54 -18.28
C LEU A 24 1.54 5.15 -19.54
N ASN A 25 1.67 4.35 -20.58
CA ASN A 25 1.95 4.76 -21.96
C ASN A 25 0.74 5.48 -22.58
N GLU A 26 0.88 5.94 -23.82
CA GLU A 26 -0.22 6.61 -24.56
C GLU A 26 -1.39 5.69 -24.87
N ASP A 27 -1.10 4.41 -25.09
CA ASP A 27 -2.09 3.35 -25.32
C ASP A 27 -2.72 2.83 -24.02
N LEU A 28 -2.38 3.46 -22.87
CA LEU A 28 -2.78 3.08 -21.52
C LEU A 28 -2.24 1.72 -21.04
N SER A 29 -1.28 1.12 -21.72
CA SER A 29 -0.48 0.02 -21.16
C SER A 29 0.43 0.52 -20.05
N ILE A 30 0.92 -0.37 -19.18
CA ILE A 30 1.85 0.01 -18.10
C ILE A 30 3.19 0.44 -18.69
N ASP A 31 3.68 1.62 -18.31
CA ASP A 31 5.04 2.06 -18.64
C ASP A 31 6.03 1.42 -17.66
N HIS A 32 6.54 0.27 -18.03
CA HIS A 32 7.44 -0.51 -17.18
C HIS A 32 8.76 0.20 -16.87
N SER A 33 9.27 1.03 -17.79
CA SER A 33 10.51 1.78 -17.56
C SER A 33 10.31 2.84 -16.47
N ARG A 34 9.31 3.71 -16.65
CA ARG A 34 8.98 4.76 -15.69
C ARG A 34 8.56 4.15 -14.35
N PHE A 35 7.88 2.99 -14.36
CA PHE A 35 7.49 2.29 -13.15
C PHE A 35 8.72 1.84 -12.34
N ALA A 36 9.70 1.24 -13.00
CA ALA A 36 10.95 0.82 -12.36
C ALA A 36 11.80 2.01 -11.88
N GLU A 37 11.87 3.10 -12.66
CA GLU A 37 12.58 4.32 -12.26
C GLU A 37 11.96 4.95 -11.01
N HIS A 38 10.64 5.01 -10.95
CA HIS A 38 9.93 5.51 -9.77
C HIS A 38 10.22 4.64 -8.54
N CYS A 39 10.17 3.30 -8.68
CA CYS A 39 10.55 2.38 -7.60
C CYS A 39 11.97 2.64 -7.10
N LYS A 40 12.96 2.74 -8.02
CA LYS A 40 14.36 3.01 -7.68
C LYS A 40 14.52 4.34 -6.92
N SER A 41 13.82 5.37 -7.37
CA SER A 41 13.82 6.68 -6.69
C SER A 41 13.31 6.59 -5.25
N LEU A 42 12.22 5.86 -5.01
CA LEU A 42 11.65 5.69 -3.67
C LEU A 42 12.56 4.87 -2.76
N ILE A 43 13.14 3.80 -3.28
CA ILE A 43 14.11 2.97 -2.53
C ILE A 43 15.36 3.79 -2.18
N ALA A 44 15.88 4.58 -3.12
CA ALA A 44 17.01 5.49 -2.88
C ALA A 44 16.70 6.58 -1.83
N ARG A 45 15.41 6.92 -1.66
CA ARG A 45 14.93 7.86 -0.63
C ARG A 45 14.64 7.18 0.72
N GLY A 46 15.03 5.90 0.88
CA GLY A 46 14.99 5.17 2.14
C GLY A 46 13.75 4.30 2.35
N CYS A 47 12.90 4.11 1.34
CA CYS A 47 11.82 3.13 1.42
C CYS A 47 12.41 1.70 1.39
N PRO A 48 12.01 0.80 2.30
CA PRO A 48 12.47 -0.58 2.28
C PRO A 48 11.95 -1.36 1.07
N GLY A 49 10.89 -0.87 0.44
CA GLY A 49 10.27 -1.45 -0.75
C GLY A 49 9.05 -0.65 -1.17
N VAL A 50 8.26 -1.22 -2.08
CA VAL A 50 7.10 -0.60 -2.71
C VAL A 50 5.89 -1.54 -2.72
N THR A 51 4.67 -0.97 -2.78
CA THR A 51 3.42 -1.74 -2.80
C THR A 51 2.62 -1.43 -4.08
N PRO A 52 2.90 -2.11 -5.20
CA PRO A 52 2.16 -1.92 -6.45
C PRO A 52 0.74 -2.52 -6.39
N PHE A 53 -0.14 -2.02 -7.26
CA PHE A 53 -1.48 -2.54 -7.53
C PHE A 53 -2.45 -2.52 -6.36
N GLY A 54 -2.18 -1.70 -5.32
CA GLY A 54 -3.20 -1.32 -4.35
C GLY A 54 -4.21 -0.34 -4.94
N THR A 55 -5.05 0.27 -4.09
CA THR A 55 -6.04 1.29 -4.51
C THR A 55 -5.36 2.46 -5.22
N THR A 56 -4.30 3.02 -4.63
CA THR A 56 -3.53 4.12 -5.22
C THR A 56 -2.88 3.74 -6.56
N GLY A 57 -2.48 2.47 -6.70
CA GLY A 57 -1.88 1.93 -7.92
C GLY A 57 -2.90 1.47 -8.96
N GLU A 58 -4.19 1.80 -8.80
CA GLU A 58 -5.25 1.46 -9.76
C GLU A 58 -5.36 -0.07 -10.03
N GLY A 59 -4.98 -0.91 -9.05
CA GLY A 59 -4.86 -2.37 -9.22
C GLY A 59 -6.05 -3.05 -9.92
N PRO A 60 -7.32 -2.74 -9.56
CA PRO A 60 -8.50 -3.29 -10.22
C PRO A 60 -8.67 -2.92 -11.69
N SER A 61 -7.95 -1.92 -12.20
CA SER A 61 -7.97 -1.50 -13.61
C SER A 61 -7.03 -2.33 -14.51
N PHE A 62 -6.26 -3.25 -13.93
CA PHE A 62 -5.31 -4.09 -14.64
C PHE A 62 -5.70 -5.57 -14.53
N SER A 63 -5.60 -6.29 -15.64
CA SER A 63 -5.79 -7.73 -15.67
C SER A 63 -4.72 -8.48 -14.85
N VAL A 64 -4.98 -9.73 -14.53
CA VAL A 64 -4.00 -10.60 -13.87
C VAL A 64 -2.72 -10.71 -14.72
N ALA A 65 -2.85 -10.84 -16.04
CA ALA A 65 -1.72 -10.94 -16.96
C ALA A 65 -0.83 -9.68 -16.90
N GLU A 66 -1.41 -8.49 -17.00
CA GLU A 66 -0.65 -7.22 -16.92
C GLU A 66 0.04 -7.05 -15.56
N ARG A 67 -0.63 -7.44 -14.47
CA ARG A 67 -0.05 -7.33 -13.12
C ARG A 67 1.09 -8.32 -12.92
N LYS A 68 0.99 -9.54 -13.44
CA LYS A 68 2.08 -10.53 -13.46
C LYS A 68 3.27 -10.02 -14.26
N GLU A 69 3.02 -9.56 -15.49
CA GLU A 69 4.06 -8.97 -16.34
C GLU A 69 4.75 -7.80 -15.65
N ALA A 70 4.02 -6.90 -15.02
CA ALA A 70 4.61 -5.76 -14.35
C ALA A 70 5.50 -6.16 -13.16
N ILE A 71 5.14 -7.20 -12.39
CA ILE A 71 6.01 -7.75 -11.34
C ILE A 71 7.31 -8.26 -11.96
N ASP A 72 7.21 -9.07 -13.01
CA ASP A 72 8.37 -9.63 -13.71
C ASP A 72 9.27 -8.55 -14.30
N GLN A 73 8.67 -7.51 -14.88
CA GLN A 73 9.39 -6.36 -15.44
C GLN A 73 10.06 -5.50 -14.35
N LEU A 74 9.44 -5.29 -13.20
CA LEU A 74 10.09 -4.60 -12.07
C LEU A 74 11.35 -5.36 -11.63
N ILE A 75 11.26 -6.68 -11.47
CA ILE A 75 12.39 -7.52 -11.09
C ILE A 75 13.48 -7.50 -12.17
N LYS A 76 13.10 -7.66 -13.44
CA LYS A 76 14.00 -7.60 -14.58
C LYS A 76 14.73 -6.25 -14.69
N ASN A 77 14.06 -5.17 -14.32
CA ASN A 77 14.63 -3.82 -14.28
C ASN A 77 15.42 -3.54 -13.00
N GLY A 78 15.72 -4.55 -12.20
CA GLY A 78 16.65 -4.47 -11.08
C GLY A 78 16.02 -4.09 -9.73
N ILE A 79 14.68 -4.15 -9.58
CA ILE A 79 14.06 -4.05 -8.26
C ILE A 79 14.14 -5.43 -7.59
N PRO A 80 14.81 -5.57 -6.44
CA PRO A 80 14.83 -6.84 -5.73
C PRO A 80 13.41 -7.31 -5.38
N ALA A 81 13.07 -8.56 -5.68
CA ALA A 81 11.73 -9.10 -5.38
C ALA A 81 11.38 -8.93 -3.89
N SER A 82 12.37 -9.07 -2.99
CA SER A 82 12.21 -8.83 -1.56
C SER A 82 11.83 -7.40 -1.15
N GLN A 83 11.88 -6.45 -2.10
CA GLN A 83 11.44 -5.06 -1.92
C GLN A 83 10.08 -4.77 -2.58
N ILE A 84 9.33 -5.80 -2.97
CA ILE A 84 8.02 -5.68 -3.59
C ILE A 84 6.97 -6.37 -2.71
N MET A 85 5.97 -5.64 -2.23
CA MET A 85 4.77 -6.16 -1.57
C MET A 85 3.59 -5.96 -2.53
N VAL A 86 3.11 -7.02 -3.15
CA VAL A 86 2.09 -6.92 -4.23
C VAL A 86 0.68 -6.95 -3.65
N SER A 87 -0.18 -6.02 -4.06
CA SER A 87 -1.62 -6.21 -3.85
C SER A 87 -2.15 -7.20 -4.88
N THR A 88 -2.69 -8.34 -4.40
CA THR A 88 -3.08 -9.47 -5.27
C THR A 88 -4.59 -9.63 -5.42
N SER A 89 -5.39 -8.74 -4.85
CA SER A 89 -6.84 -8.86 -4.85
C SER A 89 -7.46 -8.71 -6.24
N CYS A 90 -8.35 -9.66 -6.58
CA CYS A 90 -9.22 -9.63 -7.74
C CYS A 90 -10.66 -9.90 -7.27
N ALA A 91 -11.65 -9.61 -8.11
CA ALA A 91 -13.05 -9.90 -7.78
C ALA A 91 -13.29 -11.42 -7.71
N ALA A 92 -12.66 -12.18 -8.59
CA ALA A 92 -12.70 -13.64 -8.59
C ALA A 92 -11.56 -14.23 -7.74
N LEU A 93 -11.90 -15.15 -6.83
CA LEU A 93 -10.91 -15.82 -5.97
C LEU A 93 -9.87 -16.65 -6.75
N PRO A 94 -10.22 -17.36 -7.86
CA PRO A 94 -9.22 -18.04 -8.68
C PRO A 94 -8.16 -17.11 -9.25
N GLU A 95 -8.53 -15.89 -9.67
CA GLU A 95 -7.60 -14.87 -10.17
C GLU A 95 -6.71 -14.32 -9.03
N THR A 96 -7.30 -14.11 -7.85
CA THR A 96 -6.53 -13.74 -6.64
C THR A 96 -5.50 -14.81 -6.30
N LEU A 97 -5.88 -16.09 -6.36
CA LEU A 97 -4.97 -17.22 -6.13
C LEU A 97 -3.87 -17.29 -7.19
N GLU A 98 -4.22 -17.13 -8.47
CA GLU A 98 -3.25 -17.14 -9.57
C GLU A 98 -2.18 -16.05 -9.41
N LEU A 99 -2.62 -14.81 -9.16
CA LEU A 99 -1.72 -13.68 -8.97
C LEU A 99 -0.88 -13.82 -7.70
N THR A 100 -1.48 -14.32 -6.62
CA THR A 100 -0.76 -14.56 -5.35
C THR A 100 0.33 -15.62 -5.56
N ARG A 101 0.02 -16.72 -6.26
CA ARG A 101 1.00 -17.77 -6.57
C ARG A 101 2.15 -17.25 -7.43
N HIS A 102 1.84 -16.45 -8.47
CA HIS A 102 2.86 -15.83 -9.30
C HIS A 102 3.79 -14.94 -8.46
N ALA A 103 3.23 -14.05 -7.62
CA ALA A 103 3.99 -13.16 -6.77
C ALA A 103 4.90 -13.94 -5.79
N VAL A 104 4.37 -14.97 -5.14
CA VAL A 104 5.16 -15.83 -4.23
C VAL A 104 6.28 -16.56 -4.96
N ASN A 105 6.04 -17.07 -6.15
CA ASN A 105 7.06 -17.78 -6.95
C ASN A 105 8.12 -16.81 -7.50
N ALA A 106 7.77 -15.55 -7.75
CA ALA A 106 8.73 -14.49 -8.07
C ALA A 106 9.58 -14.06 -6.88
N GLY A 107 9.29 -14.54 -5.66
CA GLY A 107 10.05 -14.25 -4.45
C GLY A 107 9.77 -12.89 -3.84
N VAL A 108 8.59 -12.31 -4.06
CA VAL A 108 8.23 -11.01 -3.48
C VAL A 108 8.22 -11.04 -1.96
N HIS A 109 8.36 -9.87 -1.37
CA HIS A 109 8.34 -9.68 0.09
C HIS A 109 7.06 -10.24 0.73
N GLY A 110 5.91 -10.02 0.10
CA GLY A 110 4.61 -10.48 0.57
C GLY A 110 3.47 -10.02 -0.32
N CYS A 111 2.27 -10.48 0.03
CA CYS A 111 1.05 -10.14 -0.67
C CYS A 111 0.12 -9.33 0.23
N LEU A 112 -0.43 -8.23 -0.27
CA LEU A 112 -1.46 -7.43 0.38
C LEU A 112 -2.82 -7.82 -0.22
N MET A 113 -3.78 -8.24 0.60
CA MET A 113 -5.06 -8.77 0.12
C MET A 113 -6.25 -8.11 0.80
N LEU A 114 -7.17 -7.58 -0.02
CA LEU A 114 -8.51 -7.14 0.38
C LEU A 114 -9.39 -8.34 0.76
N PRO A 115 -10.41 -8.16 1.62
CA PRO A 115 -11.53 -9.09 1.66
C PRO A 115 -12.26 -9.07 0.31
N PRO A 116 -13.18 -10.04 0.04
CA PRO A 116 -14.06 -9.97 -1.12
C PRO A 116 -14.74 -8.61 -1.17
N PHE A 117 -14.60 -7.89 -2.30
CA PHE A 117 -15.01 -6.48 -2.36
C PHE A 117 -16.15 -6.22 -3.36
N PHE A 118 -16.53 -7.19 -4.19
CA PHE A 118 -17.64 -7.01 -5.14
C PHE A 118 -18.98 -7.33 -4.48
N LEU A 119 -19.09 -8.48 -3.78
CA LEU A 119 -20.29 -8.87 -3.05
C LEU A 119 -20.28 -8.24 -1.66
N LYS A 120 -21.33 -7.46 -1.36
CA LYS A 120 -21.48 -6.75 -0.08
C LYS A 120 -22.35 -7.53 0.90
N GLY A 121 -22.28 -7.16 2.19
CA GLY A 121 -23.10 -7.80 3.23
C GLY A 121 -22.75 -9.26 3.50
N VAL A 122 -21.54 -9.68 3.13
CA VAL A 122 -21.05 -11.03 3.42
C VAL A 122 -20.77 -11.22 4.92
N SER A 123 -20.95 -12.44 5.42
CA SER A 123 -20.66 -12.77 6.82
C SER A 123 -19.16 -12.88 7.07
N ASP A 124 -18.75 -12.78 8.34
CA ASP A 124 -17.37 -13.05 8.78
C ASP A 124 -16.89 -14.43 8.31
N GLN A 125 -17.76 -15.44 8.35
CA GLN A 125 -17.41 -16.77 7.87
C GLN A 125 -17.10 -16.77 6.37
N GLY A 126 -17.90 -16.07 5.56
CA GLY A 126 -17.66 -15.93 4.11
C GLY A 126 -16.33 -15.23 3.80
N ILE A 127 -15.96 -14.23 4.63
CA ILE A 127 -14.66 -13.56 4.51
C ILE A 127 -13.53 -14.52 4.87
N ILE A 128 -13.64 -15.24 5.99
CA ILE A 128 -12.66 -16.26 6.41
C ILE A 128 -12.47 -17.32 5.33
N ASP A 129 -13.56 -17.86 4.78
CA ASP A 129 -13.51 -18.90 3.74
C ASP A 129 -12.87 -18.38 2.44
N SER A 130 -13.04 -17.10 2.11
CA SER A 130 -12.39 -16.48 0.95
C SER A 130 -10.87 -16.42 1.11
N TYR A 131 -10.37 -16.03 2.28
CA TYR A 131 -8.93 -16.07 2.57
C TYR A 131 -8.40 -17.50 2.60
N ARG A 132 -9.16 -18.44 3.19
CA ARG A 132 -8.82 -19.86 3.21
C ARG A 132 -8.68 -20.43 1.80
N TYR A 133 -9.62 -20.11 0.91
CA TYR A 133 -9.56 -20.55 -0.49
C TYR A 133 -8.23 -20.20 -1.14
N VAL A 134 -7.76 -18.96 -0.94
CA VAL A 134 -6.49 -18.53 -1.52
C VAL A 134 -5.31 -19.19 -0.81
N ILE A 135 -5.27 -19.19 0.52
CA ILE A 135 -4.14 -19.72 1.29
C ILE A 135 -4.00 -21.25 1.08
N ASP A 136 -5.09 -21.99 1.18
CA ASP A 136 -5.05 -23.45 1.01
C ASP A 136 -4.82 -23.84 -0.46
N GLY A 137 -5.35 -23.04 -1.41
CA GLY A 137 -5.10 -23.19 -2.83
C GLY A 137 -3.64 -23.02 -3.25
N MET A 138 -2.77 -22.40 -2.42
CA MET A 138 -1.33 -22.32 -2.70
C MET A 138 -0.63 -23.68 -2.75
N GLY A 139 -1.22 -24.72 -2.14
CA GLY A 139 -0.65 -26.06 -2.14
C GLY A 139 0.76 -26.12 -1.54
N SER A 140 1.73 -26.64 -2.28
CA SER A 140 3.14 -26.73 -1.84
C SER A 140 3.83 -25.39 -1.65
N ASP A 141 3.33 -24.31 -2.26
CA ASP A 141 3.89 -22.96 -2.11
C ASP A 141 3.36 -22.21 -0.87
N ARG A 142 2.34 -22.78 -0.19
CA ARG A 142 1.73 -22.18 1.00
C ARG A 142 2.73 -21.76 2.08
N PRO A 143 3.77 -22.51 2.43
CA PRO A 143 4.74 -22.10 3.45
C PRO A 143 5.57 -20.87 3.08
N LYS A 144 5.66 -20.51 1.80
CA LYS A 144 6.36 -19.32 1.31
C LYS A 144 5.49 -18.07 1.36
N LEU A 145 4.17 -18.21 1.49
CA LEU A 145 3.22 -17.11 1.47
C LEU A 145 3.37 -16.24 2.73
N LYS A 146 3.57 -14.95 2.52
CA LYS A 146 3.51 -13.90 3.53
C LYS A 146 2.35 -12.98 3.18
N LEU A 147 1.29 -13.01 3.97
CA LEU A 147 0.05 -12.31 3.68
C LEU A 147 -0.20 -11.18 4.67
N TYR A 148 -0.53 -10.02 4.12
CA TYR A 148 -0.99 -8.84 4.83
C TYR A 148 -2.45 -8.59 4.49
N LEU A 149 -3.30 -8.54 5.49
CA LEU A 149 -4.71 -8.20 5.33
C LEU A 149 -4.85 -6.72 4.98
N TYR A 150 -5.85 -6.36 4.16
CA TYR A 150 -6.07 -4.97 3.80
C TYR A 150 -7.49 -4.54 4.15
N HIS A 151 -7.59 -3.63 5.12
CA HIS A 151 -8.84 -3.05 5.59
C HIS A 151 -9.02 -1.63 5.04
N ILE A 152 -10.00 -1.44 4.16
CA ILE A 152 -10.37 -0.16 3.54
C ILE A 152 -11.88 -0.15 3.24
N PRO A 153 -12.76 -0.16 4.27
CA PRO A 153 -14.19 -0.41 4.10
C PRO A 153 -14.90 0.66 3.27
N GLN A 154 -14.46 1.90 3.29
CA GLN A 154 -15.03 2.98 2.47
C GLN A 154 -14.84 2.76 0.96
N VAL A 155 -13.91 1.92 0.54
CA VAL A 155 -13.67 1.56 -0.87
C VAL A 155 -14.16 0.15 -1.17
N SER A 156 -13.79 -0.83 -0.33
CA SER A 156 -14.16 -2.23 -0.53
C SER A 156 -15.64 -2.50 -0.23
N GLY A 157 -16.28 -1.66 0.60
CA GLY A 157 -17.63 -1.91 1.13
C GLY A 157 -17.72 -3.12 2.06
N VAL A 158 -16.58 -3.67 2.49
CA VAL A 158 -16.46 -4.84 3.37
C VAL A 158 -15.41 -4.55 4.44
N SER A 159 -15.80 -4.73 5.70
CA SER A 159 -14.90 -4.58 6.86
C SER A 159 -14.26 -5.90 7.24
N LEU A 160 -13.06 -5.84 7.82
CA LEU A 160 -12.44 -6.95 8.53
C LEU A 160 -12.70 -6.77 10.03
N SER A 161 -13.55 -7.61 10.61
CA SER A 161 -13.78 -7.60 12.03
C SER A 161 -12.57 -8.14 12.82
N HIS A 162 -12.45 -7.79 14.10
CA HIS A 162 -11.42 -8.38 14.97
C HIS A 162 -11.56 -9.91 15.03
N HIS A 163 -12.79 -10.45 14.94
CA HIS A 163 -13.03 -11.90 14.87
C HIS A 163 -12.40 -12.53 13.63
N VAL A 164 -12.58 -11.94 12.46
CA VAL A 164 -11.97 -12.42 11.20
C VAL A 164 -10.45 -12.42 11.31
N ILE A 165 -9.86 -11.31 11.75
CA ILE A 165 -8.41 -11.15 11.88
C ILE A 165 -7.83 -12.18 12.85
N ALA A 166 -8.41 -12.31 14.05
CA ALA A 166 -7.97 -13.26 15.07
C ALA A 166 -8.09 -14.70 14.59
N THR A 167 -9.20 -15.05 13.92
CA THR A 167 -9.43 -16.40 13.38
C THR A 167 -8.40 -16.73 12.31
N LEU A 168 -8.18 -15.86 11.34
CA LEU A 168 -7.17 -16.07 10.30
C LEU A 168 -5.75 -16.18 10.88
N LYS A 169 -5.40 -15.32 11.85
CA LYS A 169 -4.10 -15.40 12.53
C LYS A 169 -3.91 -16.71 13.28
N LYS A 170 -4.94 -17.17 13.97
CA LYS A 170 -4.92 -18.47 14.68
C LYS A 170 -4.77 -19.64 13.72
N MET A 171 -5.46 -19.62 12.58
CA MET A 171 -5.41 -20.70 11.57
C MET A 171 -4.09 -20.72 10.80
N TYR A 172 -3.50 -19.55 10.54
CA TYR A 172 -2.33 -19.39 9.69
C TYR A 172 -1.27 -18.51 10.36
N PRO A 173 -0.71 -18.92 11.51
CA PRO A 173 0.13 -18.08 12.36
C PRO A 173 1.44 -17.62 11.68
N THR A 174 1.97 -18.40 10.74
CA THR A 174 3.19 -18.09 9.99
C THR A 174 2.94 -17.39 8.65
N ILE A 175 1.68 -17.32 8.22
CA ILE A 175 1.29 -16.75 6.93
C ILE A 175 0.70 -15.35 7.10
N ILE A 176 -0.22 -15.16 8.05
CA ILE A 176 -0.81 -13.85 8.33
C ILE A 176 0.20 -13.05 9.18
N LEU A 177 0.89 -12.12 8.53
CA LEU A 177 1.99 -11.38 9.14
C LEU A 177 1.63 -9.94 9.53
N GLY A 178 0.57 -9.40 8.94
CA GLY A 178 0.18 -8.03 9.24
C GLY A 178 -1.17 -7.64 8.67
N ILE A 179 -1.50 -6.39 8.92
CA ILE A 179 -2.68 -5.73 8.38
C ILE A 179 -2.34 -4.29 7.97
N LYS A 180 -2.86 -3.85 6.83
CA LYS A 180 -2.95 -2.45 6.47
C LYS A 180 -4.33 -1.94 6.83
N ASP A 181 -4.39 -0.93 7.69
CA ASP A 181 -5.61 -0.21 8.02
C ASP A 181 -5.66 1.14 7.27
N SER A 182 -6.71 1.32 6.52
CA SER A 182 -7.03 2.56 5.81
C SER A 182 -8.48 2.98 6.07
N ALA A 183 -9.04 2.66 7.26
CA ALA A 183 -10.39 3.07 7.65
C ALA A 183 -10.53 4.60 7.83
N CYS A 184 -9.42 5.33 7.90
CA CYS A 184 -9.36 6.77 8.15
C CYS A 184 -10.07 7.18 9.45
N THR A 185 -10.01 6.32 10.47
CA THR A 185 -10.59 6.53 11.79
C THR A 185 -9.58 6.15 12.84
N THR A 186 -9.04 7.12 13.57
CA THR A 186 -8.00 6.91 14.59
C THR A 186 -8.41 5.86 15.63
N ALA A 187 -9.67 5.88 16.08
CA ALA A 187 -10.18 4.91 17.04
C ALA A 187 -10.10 3.46 16.53
N HIS A 188 -10.34 3.24 15.22
CA HIS A 188 -10.22 1.91 14.60
C HIS A 188 -8.76 1.45 14.56
N SER A 189 -7.86 2.30 14.08
CA SER A 189 -6.41 2.00 14.00
C SER A 189 -5.85 1.70 15.40
N VAL A 190 -6.26 2.47 16.41
CA VAL A 190 -5.90 2.25 17.82
C VAL A 190 -6.40 0.89 18.32
N GLY A 191 -7.67 0.57 18.07
CA GLY A 191 -8.24 -0.73 18.46
C GLY A 191 -7.53 -1.92 17.82
N LEU A 192 -7.14 -1.80 16.54
CA LEU A 192 -6.32 -2.82 15.87
C LEU A 192 -4.94 -2.96 16.50
N ALA A 193 -4.29 -1.83 16.83
CA ALA A 193 -2.97 -1.85 17.47
C ALA A 193 -3.03 -2.54 18.84
N GLU A 194 -4.00 -2.19 19.68
CA GLU A 194 -4.19 -2.78 20.99
C GLU A 194 -4.46 -4.29 20.93
N ALA A 195 -5.25 -4.71 19.93
CA ALA A 195 -5.62 -6.12 19.81
C ALA A 195 -4.53 -6.99 19.18
N PHE A 196 -3.75 -6.46 18.22
CA PHE A 196 -2.95 -7.32 17.32
C PHE A 196 -1.48 -6.94 17.17
N MET A 197 -1.00 -5.78 17.63
CA MET A 197 0.36 -5.32 17.35
C MET A 197 1.46 -6.21 17.96
N LYS A 198 1.13 -7.07 18.92
CA LYS A 198 2.06 -8.06 19.49
C LYS A 198 2.35 -9.20 18.51
N ASP A 199 1.39 -9.53 17.65
CA ASP A 199 1.43 -10.70 16.78
C ASP A 199 1.42 -10.36 15.28
N LEU A 200 1.04 -9.13 14.94
CA LEU A 200 0.92 -8.64 13.57
C LEU A 200 1.62 -7.29 13.40
N THR A 201 2.21 -7.08 12.23
CA THR A 201 2.58 -5.74 11.81
C THR A 201 1.32 -4.95 11.44
N VAL A 202 1.07 -3.83 12.12
CA VAL A 202 -0.05 -2.94 11.79
C VAL A 202 0.47 -1.75 11.01
N TYR A 203 0.20 -1.75 9.69
CA TYR A 203 0.45 -0.60 8.83
C TYR A 203 -0.78 0.29 8.78
N VAL A 204 -0.55 1.60 8.79
CA VAL A 204 -1.61 2.60 8.61
C VAL A 204 -1.48 3.24 7.24
N GLY A 205 -2.61 3.44 6.57
CA GLY A 205 -2.70 4.10 5.27
C GLY A 205 -3.23 5.53 5.34
N PHE A 206 -3.66 5.98 6.52
CA PHE A 206 -4.11 7.35 6.77
C PHE A 206 -3.04 8.11 7.53
N GLU A 207 -2.32 8.96 6.84
CA GLU A 207 -1.09 9.58 7.31
C GLU A 207 -1.25 10.46 8.57
N PRO A 208 -2.38 11.17 8.80
CA PRO A 208 -2.60 11.92 10.04
C PRO A 208 -2.56 11.09 11.33
N ASP A 209 -2.80 9.77 11.25
CA ASP A 209 -2.78 8.87 12.40
C ASP A 209 -1.37 8.33 12.73
N LEU A 210 -0.39 8.52 11.84
CA LEU A 210 0.94 7.93 12.00
C LEU A 210 1.65 8.29 13.31
N PRO A 211 1.60 9.54 13.82
CA PRO A 211 2.24 9.83 15.10
C PRO A 211 1.60 9.06 16.27
N GLU A 212 0.27 8.94 16.29
CA GLU A 212 -0.42 8.17 17.32
C GLU A 212 -0.05 6.69 17.25
N MET A 213 -0.01 6.15 16.07
CA MET A 213 0.38 4.76 15.84
C MET A 213 1.84 4.49 16.17
N GLY A 214 2.73 5.44 15.87
CA GLY A 214 4.13 5.39 16.25
C GLY A 214 4.33 5.36 17.77
N ARG A 215 3.57 6.17 18.53
CA ARG A 215 3.57 6.12 20.01
C ARG A 215 3.13 4.76 20.56
N ARG A 216 2.29 4.04 19.83
CA ARG A 216 1.82 2.69 20.19
C ARG A 216 2.74 1.56 19.72
N GLY A 217 3.83 1.89 19.02
CA GLY A 217 4.81 0.91 18.56
C GLY A 217 4.68 0.49 17.10
N SER A 218 3.81 1.14 16.30
CA SER A 218 3.84 0.94 14.84
C SER A 218 5.20 1.34 14.28
N THR A 219 5.68 0.57 13.32
CA THR A 219 7.03 0.71 12.76
C THR A 219 7.02 1.12 11.30
N GLY A 220 5.85 1.37 10.72
CA GLY A 220 5.76 1.71 9.30
C GLY A 220 4.35 2.08 8.83
N ALA A 221 4.26 2.35 7.54
CA ALA A 221 3.02 2.69 6.85
C ALA A 221 3.02 2.17 5.42
N ILE A 222 1.82 1.96 4.85
CA ILE A 222 1.62 1.78 3.41
C ILE A 222 0.82 2.99 2.92
N SER A 223 1.49 4.00 2.37
CA SER A 223 0.99 5.35 2.16
C SER A 223 0.96 5.77 0.69
N GLY A 224 -0.11 6.46 0.28
CA GLY A 224 -0.23 7.07 -1.05
C GLY A 224 0.67 8.30 -1.20
N LEU A 225 0.75 9.15 -0.18
CA LEU A 225 1.60 10.35 -0.18
C LEU A 225 3.11 10.01 -0.20
N ALA A 226 3.46 8.79 0.21
CA ALA A 226 4.85 8.32 0.15
C ALA A 226 5.41 8.22 -1.28
N ASN A 227 4.59 8.31 -2.33
CA ASN A 227 5.09 8.41 -3.72
C ASN A 227 5.95 9.67 -3.93
N PHE A 228 5.77 10.71 -3.16
CA PHE A 228 6.53 11.96 -3.29
C PHE A 228 7.05 12.53 -1.95
N MET A 229 6.49 12.14 -0.80
CA MET A 229 6.89 12.61 0.55
C MET A 229 7.30 11.45 1.50
N PRO A 230 8.12 10.46 1.10
CA PRO A 230 8.38 9.28 1.93
C PRO A 230 9.10 9.61 3.24
N ARG A 231 9.96 10.64 3.25
CA ARG A 231 10.75 11.00 4.46
C ARG A 231 9.89 11.62 5.56
N VAL A 232 8.95 12.52 5.21
CA VAL A 232 7.99 13.06 6.17
C VAL A 232 7.12 11.92 6.74
N ILE A 233 6.58 11.05 5.88
CA ILE A 233 5.77 9.91 6.30
C ILE A 233 6.57 9.00 7.24
N HIS A 234 7.84 8.77 6.95
CA HIS A 234 8.74 8.00 7.82
C HIS A 234 8.93 8.67 9.19
N ARG A 235 9.22 9.98 9.24
CA ARG A 235 9.39 10.70 10.51
C ARG A 235 8.12 10.68 11.36
N LEU A 236 6.95 10.87 10.75
CA LEU A 236 5.66 10.85 11.49
C LEU A 236 5.46 9.57 12.30
N VAL A 237 5.87 8.41 11.78
CA VAL A 237 5.68 7.13 12.48
C VAL A 237 6.86 6.76 13.37
N THR A 238 8.10 7.08 12.96
CA THR A 238 9.29 6.64 13.68
C THR A 238 9.78 7.63 14.73
N GLN A 239 9.37 8.89 14.62
CA GLN A 239 9.71 9.98 15.51
C GLN A 239 8.46 10.69 16.05
N PRO A 240 7.48 9.94 16.61
CA PRO A 240 6.14 10.47 16.93
C PRO A 240 6.15 11.57 18.00
N ASN A 241 7.20 11.68 18.78
CA ASN A 241 7.37 12.65 19.87
C ASN A 241 8.41 13.74 19.54
N ALA A 242 8.92 13.80 18.30
CA ALA A 242 9.85 14.87 17.92
C ALA A 242 9.15 16.24 17.92
N PRO A 243 9.86 17.33 18.26
CA PRO A 243 9.29 18.67 18.29
C PRO A 243 8.67 19.12 16.96
N THR A 244 9.15 18.57 15.83
CA THR A 244 8.65 18.87 14.48
C THR A 244 7.38 18.11 14.10
N THR A 245 7.08 17.00 14.76
CA THR A 245 5.98 16.10 14.41
C THR A 245 4.60 16.78 14.36
N PRO A 246 4.21 17.67 15.29
CA PRO A 246 2.92 18.35 15.20
C PRO A 246 2.80 19.21 13.92
N ALA A 247 3.84 19.95 13.56
CA ALA A 247 3.86 20.79 12.37
C ALA A 247 3.86 19.95 11.07
N GLU A 248 4.61 18.86 11.04
CA GLU A 248 4.62 17.92 9.92
C GLU A 248 3.25 17.25 9.74
N ARG A 249 2.61 16.83 10.83
CA ARG A 249 1.25 16.28 10.79
C ARG A 249 0.25 17.29 10.24
N GLU A 250 0.28 18.53 10.74
CA GLU A 250 -0.61 19.59 10.28
C GLU A 250 -0.39 19.88 8.78
N ARG A 251 0.86 19.85 8.33
CA ARG A 251 1.22 19.99 6.92
C ARG A 251 0.61 18.87 6.06
N ILE A 252 0.59 17.63 6.55
CA ILE A 252 -0.07 16.52 5.85
C ILE A 252 -1.58 16.70 5.80
N ILE A 253 -2.20 17.10 6.91
CA ILE A 253 -3.65 17.39 6.96
C ILE A 253 -4.00 18.48 5.95
N LYS A 254 -3.22 19.56 5.91
CA LYS A 254 -3.40 20.63 4.93
C LYS A 254 -3.29 20.11 3.50
N LEU A 255 -2.30 19.28 3.19
CA LEU A 255 -2.17 18.68 1.85
C LEU A 255 -3.38 17.84 1.48
N LEU A 256 -3.86 16.97 2.38
CA LEU A 256 -5.06 16.17 2.13
C LEU A 256 -6.28 17.06 1.89
N GLY A 257 -6.46 18.15 2.67
CA GLY A 257 -7.53 19.12 2.45
C GLY A 257 -7.44 19.83 1.10
N LEU A 258 -6.24 20.11 0.58
CA LEU A 258 -6.05 20.71 -0.75
C LEU A 258 -6.42 19.71 -1.88
N LEU A 259 -6.43 18.42 -1.60
CA LEU A 259 -6.83 17.37 -2.55
C LEU A 259 -8.32 17.04 -2.48
N GLU A 260 -9.05 17.56 -1.49
CA GLU A 260 -10.50 17.44 -1.43
C GLU A 260 -11.13 18.10 -2.68
N GLY A 261 -12.11 17.42 -3.27
CA GLY A 261 -12.72 17.86 -4.52
C GLY A 261 -12.08 17.31 -5.79
N TYR A 262 -10.90 16.67 -5.69
CA TYR A 262 -10.32 15.90 -6.78
C TYR A 262 -10.55 14.40 -6.60
N SER A 263 -10.61 13.65 -7.71
CA SER A 263 -10.40 12.20 -7.65
C SER A 263 -8.95 11.95 -7.21
N LEU A 264 -8.77 11.17 -6.14
CA LEU A 264 -7.47 11.07 -5.46
C LEU A 264 -6.34 10.59 -6.38
N MET A 265 -6.52 9.48 -7.12
CA MET A 265 -5.47 8.93 -7.97
C MET A 265 -5.05 9.89 -9.10
N PRO A 266 -5.98 10.49 -9.87
CA PRO A 266 -5.63 11.55 -10.82
C PRO A 266 -4.89 12.74 -10.20
N ALA A 267 -5.26 13.16 -8.99
CA ALA A 267 -4.59 14.26 -8.29
C ALA A 267 -3.15 13.90 -7.87
N LEU A 268 -2.95 12.70 -7.30
CA LEU A 268 -1.61 12.22 -6.94
C LEU A 268 -0.71 12.07 -8.18
N LYS A 269 -1.26 11.59 -9.29
CA LYS A 269 -0.55 11.55 -10.58
C LYS A 269 -0.27 12.95 -11.13
N GLY A 270 -1.18 13.91 -10.91
CA GLY A 270 -0.95 15.32 -11.20
C GLY A 270 0.24 15.90 -10.44
N ILE A 271 0.34 15.61 -9.16
CA ILE A 271 1.51 16.00 -8.33
C ILE A 271 2.80 15.37 -8.89
N MET A 272 2.76 14.08 -9.26
CA MET A 272 3.92 13.42 -9.87
C MET A 272 4.31 14.09 -11.19
N ALA A 273 3.34 14.44 -12.05
CA ALA A 273 3.59 15.15 -13.31
C ALA A 273 4.31 16.48 -13.09
N MET A 274 3.92 17.23 -12.05
CA MET A 274 4.59 18.48 -11.67
C MET A 274 6.03 18.26 -11.19
N LEU A 275 6.19 17.36 -10.21
CA LEU A 275 7.47 17.14 -9.54
C LEU A 275 8.53 16.53 -10.47
N THR A 276 8.09 15.77 -11.48
CA THR A 276 8.98 15.15 -12.46
C THR A 276 9.07 15.94 -13.78
N SER A 277 8.24 16.97 -13.95
CA SER A 277 8.06 17.70 -15.22
C SER A 277 7.67 16.78 -16.38
N ASP A 278 6.95 15.70 -16.09
CA ASP A 278 6.55 14.67 -17.05
C ASP A 278 5.03 14.46 -17.05
N LYS A 279 4.36 15.03 -18.05
CA LYS A 279 2.90 14.96 -18.23
C LYS A 279 2.38 13.55 -18.51
N ALA A 280 3.23 12.57 -18.81
CA ALA A 280 2.80 11.19 -18.97
C ALA A 280 2.20 10.61 -17.68
N TRP A 281 2.55 11.15 -16.53
CA TRP A 281 1.93 10.79 -15.25
C TRP A 281 0.43 11.13 -15.17
N LEU A 282 -0.10 12.04 -15.99
CA LEU A 282 -1.52 12.41 -15.95
C LEU A 282 -2.46 11.31 -16.46
N ARG A 283 -1.94 10.28 -17.12
CA ARG A 283 -2.74 9.21 -17.72
C ARG A 283 -3.31 8.29 -16.64
N VAL A 284 -4.60 7.99 -16.75
CA VAL A 284 -5.34 7.04 -15.91
C VAL A 284 -6.19 6.15 -16.79
N ARG A 285 -6.60 4.99 -16.26
CA ARG A 285 -7.58 4.12 -16.91
C ARG A 285 -8.99 4.41 -16.41
N ALA A 286 -9.98 4.25 -17.27
CA ALA A 286 -11.38 4.19 -16.87
C ALA A 286 -11.58 3.14 -15.75
N PRO A 287 -12.47 3.38 -14.76
CA PRO A 287 -13.44 4.49 -14.70
C PRO A 287 -12.88 5.83 -14.23
N LEU A 288 -11.58 5.91 -13.90
CA LEU A 288 -10.96 7.19 -13.57
C LEU A 288 -10.86 8.08 -14.80
N VAL A 289 -10.99 9.39 -14.57
CA VAL A 289 -10.86 10.42 -15.59
C VAL A 289 -9.63 11.26 -15.28
N ALA A 290 -8.78 11.49 -16.27
CA ALA A 290 -7.62 12.36 -16.14
C ALA A 290 -8.06 13.79 -15.76
N LEU A 291 -7.21 14.52 -15.06
CA LEU A 291 -7.43 15.95 -14.79
C LEU A 291 -7.56 16.71 -16.11
N THR A 292 -8.55 17.61 -16.20
CA THR A 292 -8.59 18.54 -17.34
C THR A 292 -7.39 19.49 -17.27
N PRO A 293 -7.03 20.16 -18.38
CA PRO A 293 -5.97 21.18 -18.35
C PRO A 293 -6.17 22.24 -17.27
N GLU A 294 -7.41 22.70 -17.07
CA GLU A 294 -7.77 23.68 -16.06
C GLU A 294 -7.61 23.14 -14.64
N GLN A 295 -8.06 21.90 -14.41
CA GLN A 295 -7.91 21.23 -13.12
C GLN A 295 -6.43 21.00 -12.79
N PHE A 296 -5.64 20.57 -13.79
CA PHE A 296 -4.21 20.38 -13.59
C PHE A 296 -3.50 21.69 -13.28
N GLN A 297 -3.81 22.78 -14.00
CA GLN A 297 -3.26 24.10 -13.73
C GLN A 297 -3.63 24.64 -12.34
N ALA A 298 -4.89 24.41 -11.90
CA ALA A 298 -5.33 24.78 -10.56
C ALA A 298 -4.59 23.98 -9.49
N LEU A 299 -4.44 22.66 -9.67
CA LEU A 299 -3.67 21.80 -8.79
C LEU A 299 -2.20 22.23 -8.73
N GLU A 300 -1.58 22.49 -9.89
CA GLU A 300 -0.19 22.95 -10.00
C GLU A 300 0.05 24.23 -9.20
N LYS A 301 -0.79 25.24 -9.38
CA LYS A 301 -0.72 26.48 -8.61
C LYS A 301 -0.81 26.24 -7.10
N THR A 302 -1.75 25.39 -6.69
CA THR A 302 -1.99 25.08 -5.28
C THR A 302 -0.83 24.32 -4.65
N ILE A 303 -0.32 23.29 -5.32
CA ILE A 303 0.78 22.46 -4.83
C ILE A 303 2.13 23.21 -4.87
N THR A 304 2.33 24.07 -5.86
CA THR A 304 3.52 24.95 -5.90
C THR A 304 3.51 25.90 -4.69
N ALA A 305 2.37 26.49 -4.37
CA ALA A 305 2.23 27.34 -3.17
C ALA A 305 2.35 26.55 -1.86
N PHE A 306 1.97 25.28 -1.83
CA PHE A 306 2.16 24.39 -0.69
C PHE A 306 3.64 24.05 -0.48
N GLY A 307 4.43 23.91 -1.53
CA GLY A 307 5.88 23.72 -1.50
C GLY A 307 6.28 22.31 -1.08
N ILE A 308 6.15 21.32 -1.98
CA ILE A 308 6.73 19.99 -1.77
C ILE A 308 8.21 20.04 -2.15
N ASP A 309 9.09 19.71 -1.21
CA ASP A 309 10.52 19.54 -1.46
C ASP A 309 10.88 18.05 -1.46
N THR A 310 11.11 17.50 -2.64
CA THR A 310 11.42 16.07 -2.81
C THR A 310 12.74 15.63 -2.17
N LYS A 311 13.57 16.57 -1.68
CA LYS A 311 14.83 16.27 -0.99
C LYS A 311 14.63 16.10 0.52
N SER A 312 13.72 16.88 1.11
CA SER A 312 13.44 16.86 2.56
C SER A 312 12.12 16.13 2.92
N ASP A 313 11.18 16.07 2.00
CA ASP A 313 9.85 15.44 2.14
C ASP A 313 9.79 13.92 1.71
#